data_3967e4541596f71edd9503e43ee0cebe
#
_entry.id   3967e4541596f71edd9503e43ee0cebe
#
_cell.length_a   1.000
_cell.length_b   1.000
_cell.length_c   1.000
_cell.angle_alpha   90.00
_cell.angle_beta   90.00
_cell.angle_gamma   90.00
#
_symmetry.space_group_name_H-M   'P 1'
#
loop_
_entity.id
_entity.type
_entity.pdbx_description
1 polymer ?
#
loop_
_entity_poly.entity_id
_entity_poly.type
_entity_poly.pdbx_seq_one_letter_code
_entity_poly.pdbx_strand_id
1 'polypeptide(L)'
;MTIAFNKLEVRVRLAAIRANYRLLCSRGSRIIGVIKADAYGHGLTEVASALAKEGCDTFAVGTVEEGAVLRRHLAAKGLTSRILVLLGPIEPDDYPPLWEHSLLPLIGSFRQLEALARQAARLGKGLDISLKFDTGMARLGFGAEDLPRLLDRLREAPLVRPVMISSHLATADQPMSVDYLMTQAERFSYALTCLSAAGYTLEANLANSAGILGHPSVHHQSQRAGIALYGANPFAGTAWEHLGRGLAPAMTVRTRIASVHALPKGGCISYGCTYTAERDMRVAIVAVGYADAYSRSLAGKGAQMLIAGRRAPVIGRVCMQLTACDVTEIPDARPGEWATLLGGEGPLAISPEELASWWGSISYEVFCLLGMNRRVYI
;
A
#
# COMPACT_ATOMS: atom_id res chain seq x y z
N MET A 1 19.55 7.62 4.99
CA MET A 1 19.49 6.41 5.84
C MET A 1 18.83 6.81 7.15
N THR A 2 17.61 6.36 7.38
CA THR A 2 16.98 6.55 8.70
C THR A 2 17.67 5.60 9.67
N ILE A 3 18.31 6.14 10.70
CA ILE A 3 18.93 5.32 11.75
C ILE A 3 17.79 4.79 12.61
N ALA A 4 17.50 3.50 12.53
CA ALA A 4 16.54 2.84 13.41
C ALA A 4 17.21 2.60 14.78
N PHE A 5 16.74 3.31 15.80
CA PHE A 5 17.23 3.17 17.19
C PHE A 5 16.48 2.09 17.99
N ASN A 6 15.84 1.15 17.32
CA ASN A 6 15.04 0.11 17.96
C ASN A 6 15.54 -1.30 17.60
N LYS A 7 14.95 -2.31 18.23
CA LYS A 7 15.25 -3.73 18.01
C LYS A 7 14.25 -4.38 17.04
N LEU A 8 13.34 -3.61 16.47
CA LEU A 8 12.34 -4.10 15.53
C LEU A 8 12.99 -4.48 14.19
N GLU A 9 12.68 -5.65 13.69
CA GLU A 9 13.12 -6.16 12.40
C GLU A 9 11.90 -6.41 11.51
N VAL A 10 11.87 -5.73 10.39
CA VAL A 10 10.87 -5.93 9.34
C VAL A 10 11.48 -6.80 8.25
N ARG A 11 11.03 -8.03 8.13
CA ARG A 11 11.49 -8.98 7.11
C ARG A 11 10.57 -8.90 5.91
N VAL A 12 11.12 -8.60 4.75
CA VAL A 12 10.37 -8.51 3.49
C VAL A 12 10.77 -9.66 2.58
N ARG A 13 9.79 -10.51 2.28
CA ARG A 13 9.93 -11.69 1.42
C ARG A 13 9.64 -11.32 -0.02
N LEU A 14 10.69 -10.94 -0.78
CA LEU A 14 10.54 -10.53 -2.18
C LEU A 14 9.97 -11.64 -3.07
N ALA A 15 10.23 -12.92 -2.75
CA ALA A 15 9.64 -14.06 -3.45
C ALA A 15 8.11 -14.10 -3.32
N ALA A 16 7.54 -13.69 -2.17
CA ALA A 16 6.10 -13.60 -1.97
C ALA A 16 5.50 -12.49 -2.86
N ILE A 17 6.14 -11.32 -2.93
CA ILE A 17 5.71 -10.21 -3.80
C ILE A 17 5.69 -10.66 -5.28
N ARG A 18 6.72 -11.36 -5.72
CA ARG A 18 6.76 -11.92 -7.09
C ARG A 18 5.66 -12.94 -7.35
N ALA A 19 5.40 -13.83 -6.38
CA ALA A 19 4.30 -14.80 -6.48
C ALA A 19 2.93 -14.12 -6.56
N ASN A 20 2.69 -13.11 -5.72
CA ASN A 20 1.47 -12.31 -5.74
C ASN A 20 1.30 -11.59 -7.09
N TYR A 21 2.37 -11.01 -7.63
CA TYR A 21 2.34 -10.38 -8.95
C TYR A 21 1.93 -11.36 -10.05
N ARG A 22 2.52 -12.56 -10.10
CA ARG A 22 2.13 -13.61 -11.06
C ARG A 22 0.66 -14.02 -10.90
N LEU A 23 0.19 -14.17 -9.65
CA LEU A 23 -1.23 -14.45 -9.38
C LEU A 23 -2.13 -13.34 -9.95
N LEU A 24 -1.78 -12.07 -9.76
CA LEU A 24 -2.56 -10.95 -10.27
C LEU A 24 -2.52 -10.88 -11.81
N CYS A 25 -1.39 -11.18 -12.44
CA CYS A 25 -1.28 -11.30 -13.89
C CYS A 25 -2.15 -12.43 -14.46
N SER A 26 -2.38 -13.51 -13.72
CA SER A 26 -3.28 -14.60 -14.15
C SER A 26 -4.76 -14.24 -14.04
N ARG A 27 -5.11 -13.19 -13.32
CA ARG A 27 -6.49 -12.72 -13.10
C ARG A 27 -6.87 -11.53 -13.98
N GLY A 28 -5.89 -10.76 -14.40
CA GLY A 28 -6.08 -9.57 -15.22
C GLY A 28 -5.07 -9.50 -16.35
N SER A 29 -5.25 -8.56 -17.26
CA SER A 29 -4.29 -8.26 -18.31
C SER A 29 -3.03 -7.58 -17.71
N ARG A 30 -2.44 -6.64 -18.38
CA ARG A 30 -1.25 -5.92 -17.92
C ARG A 30 -1.43 -5.31 -16.53
N ILE A 31 -0.52 -5.63 -15.60
CA ILE A 31 -0.55 -5.16 -14.22
C ILE A 31 0.47 -4.04 -14.02
N ILE A 32 -0.02 -2.87 -13.62
CA ILE A 32 0.77 -1.76 -13.12
C ILE A 32 1.08 -2.02 -11.65
N GLY A 33 2.36 -2.13 -11.30
CA GLY A 33 2.79 -2.31 -9.91
C GLY A 33 2.70 -1.01 -9.11
N VAL A 34 1.75 -0.91 -8.17
CA VAL A 34 1.62 0.28 -7.32
C VAL A 34 2.55 0.15 -6.12
N ILE A 35 3.62 0.94 -6.15
CA ILE A 35 4.74 0.89 -5.19
C ILE A 35 4.96 2.23 -4.46
N LYS A 36 3.93 3.06 -4.38
CA LYS A 36 3.93 4.33 -3.62
C LYS A 36 4.13 4.09 -2.12
N ALA A 37 4.42 5.15 -1.37
CA ALA A 37 4.69 5.12 0.07
C ALA A 37 5.75 4.06 0.41
N ASP A 38 6.89 4.15 -0.30
CA ASP A 38 8.01 3.23 -0.17
C ASP A 38 7.58 1.75 -0.35
N ALA A 39 6.79 1.50 -1.42
CA ALA A 39 6.15 0.22 -1.70
C ALA A 39 5.30 -0.30 -0.51
N TYR A 40 4.42 0.56 0.02
CA TYR A 40 3.62 0.27 1.22
C TYR A 40 4.51 -0.18 2.39
N GLY A 41 5.64 0.49 2.58
CA GLY A 41 6.62 0.16 3.62
C GLY A 41 7.50 -1.06 3.34
N HIS A 42 7.42 -1.67 2.15
CA HIS A 42 8.21 -2.85 1.79
C HIS A 42 9.55 -2.52 1.10
N GLY A 43 9.80 -1.24 0.76
CA GLY A 43 11.03 -0.79 0.11
C GLY A 43 10.87 -0.60 -1.40
N LEU A 44 10.83 0.66 -1.83
CA LEU A 44 10.56 1.08 -3.20
C LEU A 44 11.47 0.40 -4.22
N THR A 45 12.76 0.46 -4.02
CA THR A 45 13.78 0.02 -4.97
C THR A 45 13.91 -1.50 -5.06
N GLU A 46 13.80 -2.19 -3.92
CA GLU A 46 13.87 -3.64 -3.84
C GLU A 46 12.63 -4.30 -4.44
N VAL A 47 11.45 -3.75 -4.13
CA VAL A 47 10.18 -4.22 -4.69
C VAL A 47 10.12 -3.96 -6.19
N ALA A 48 10.52 -2.77 -6.67
CA ALA A 48 10.58 -2.48 -8.09
C ALA A 48 11.50 -3.46 -8.83
N SER A 49 12.67 -3.74 -8.26
CA SER A 49 13.62 -4.72 -8.83
C SER A 49 13.06 -6.14 -8.87
N ALA A 50 12.31 -6.53 -7.83
CA ALA A 50 11.68 -7.85 -7.77
C ALA A 50 10.57 -7.99 -8.80
N LEU A 51 9.71 -6.97 -8.95
CA LEU A 51 8.62 -6.96 -9.93
C LEU A 51 9.12 -6.86 -11.38
N ALA A 52 10.16 -6.08 -11.63
CA ALA A 52 10.76 -5.98 -12.97
C ALA A 52 11.29 -7.34 -13.46
N LYS A 53 11.84 -8.19 -12.58
CA LYS A 53 12.26 -9.56 -12.90
C LYS A 53 11.09 -10.47 -13.32
N GLU A 54 9.86 -10.14 -12.93
CA GLU A 54 8.63 -10.83 -13.33
C GLU A 54 7.97 -10.19 -14.56
N GLY A 55 8.64 -9.22 -15.20
CA GLY A 55 8.12 -8.55 -16.39
C GLY A 55 7.21 -7.35 -16.12
N CYS A 56 7.16 -6.83 -14.91
CA CYS A 56 6.45 -5.58 -14.63
C CYS A 56 7.15 -4.40 -15.34
N ASP A 57 6.50 -3.83 -16.33
CA ASP A 57 7.03 -2.77 -17.18
C ASP A 57 6.51 -1.37 -16.83
N THR A 58 5.55 -1.29 -15.91
CA THR A 58 4.94 -0.02 -15.48
C THR A 58 4.75 -0.03 -13.97
N PHE A 59 5.28 1.00 -13.32
CA PHE A 59 5.14 1.24 -11.89
C PHE A 59 4.30 2.47 -11.63
N ALA A 60 3.56 2.49 -10.52
CA ALA A 60 2.85 3.67 -10.05
C ALA A 60 3.34 4.06 -8.66
N VAL A 61 3.82 5.30 -8.54
CA VAL A 61 4.30 5.93 -7.31
C VAL A 61 3.34 7.04 -6.85
N GLY A 62 3.49 7.54 -5.64
CA GLY A 62 2.68 8.64 -5.12
C GLY A 62 3.14 9.99 -5.64
N THR A 63 4.39 10.35 -5.41
CA THR A 63 4.93 11.69 -5.63
C THR A 63 5.98 11.71 -6.74
N VAL A 64 6.32 12.92 -7.18
CA VAL A 64 7.37 13.15 -8.20
C VAL A 64 8.73 12.70 -7.66
N GLU A 65 9.01 12.94 -6.38
CA GLU A 65 10.26 12.55 -5.72
C GLU A 65 10.43 11.02 -5.70
N GLU A 66 9.37 10.27 -5.34
CA GLU A 66 9.39 8.80 -5.43
C GLU A 66 9.69 8.36 -6.87
N GLY A 67 9.08 9.02 -7.86
CA GLY A 67 9.31 8.76 -9.28
C GLY A 67 10.76 9.01 -9.70
N ALA A 68 11.34 10.12 -9.25
CA ALA A 68 12.73 10.46 -9.52
C ALA A 68 13.72 9.47 -8.88
N VAL A 69 13.48 9.07 -7.62
CA VAL A 69 14.27 8.03 -6.93
C VAL A 69 14.18 6.71 -7.68
N LEU A 70 12.96 6.30 -8.05
CA LEU A 70 12.72 5.06 -8.77
C LEU A 70 13.39 5.07 -10.15
N ARG A 71 13.29 6.18 -10.91
CA ARG A 71 13.93 6.30 -12.23
C ARG A 71 15.43 6.12 -12.15
N ARG A 72 16.10 6.80 -11.22
CA ARG A 72 17.54 6.65 -11.02
C ARG A 72 17.92 5.20 -10.70
N HIS A 73 17.16 4.54 -9.85
CA HIS A 73 17.40 3.13 -9.51
C HIS A 73 17.21 2.20 -10.71
N LEU A 74 16.13 2.35 -11.48
CA LEU A 74 15.87 1.54 -12.67
C LEU A 74 16.93 1.78 -13.76
N ALA A 75 17.30 3.04 -14.00
CA ALA A 75 18.34 3.39 -14.97
C ALA A 75 19.70 2.76 -14.62
N ALA A 76 20.09 2.76 -13.34
CA ALA A 76 21.31 2.08 -12.88
C ALA A 76 21.29 0.56 -13.11
N LYS A 77 20.11 -0.03 -13.37
CA LYS A 77 19.93 -1.46 -13.70
C LYS A 77 19.65 -1.70 -15.20
N GLY A 78 19.71 -0.66 -16.03
CA GLY A 78 19.38 -0.75 -17.46
C GLY A 78 17.90 -1.00 -17.75
N LEU A 79 17.00 -0.66 -16.82
CA LEU A 79 15.56 -0.86 -16.95
C LEU A 79 14.85 0.45 -17.37
N THR A 80 13.95 0.35 -18.36
CA THR A 80 13.24 1.49 -18.96
C THR A 80 11.74 1.51 -18.64
N SER A 81 11.33 0.90 -17.53
CA SER A 81 9.92 0.83 -17.13
C SER A 81 9.25 2.21 -17.07
N ARG A 82 7.98 2.27 -17.41
CA ARG A 82 7.13 3.46 -17.28
C ARG A 82 6.87 3.75 -15.80
N ILE A 83 6.85 5.03 -15.41
CA ILE A 83 6.58 5.45 -14.02
C ILE A 83 5.42 6.42 -14.01
N LEU A 84 4.27 5.98 -13.51
CA LEU A 84 3.06 6.76 -13.33
C LEU A 84 3.11 7.46 -11.95
N VAL A 85 2.96 8.79 -11.92
CA VAL A 85 2.92 9.58 -10.68
C VAL A 85 1.47 9.90 -10.32
N LEU A 86 0.94 9.25 -9.27
CA LEU A 86 -0.49 9.22 -8.96
C LEU A 86 -1.05 10.53 -8.38
N LEU A 87 -0.24 11.35 -7.73
CA LEU A 87 -0.65 12.69 -7.27
C LEU A 87 -0.49 13.75 -8.36
N GLY A 88 0.30 13.44 -9.40
CA GLY A 88 0.74 14.44 -10.36
C GLY A 88 1.62 15.50 -9.69
N PRO A 89 1.95 16.60 -10.40
CA PRO A 89 2.67 17.72 -9.82
C PRO A 89 1.74 18.55 -8.92
N ILE A 90 2.22 18.94 -7.74
CA ILE A 90 1.50 19.74 -6.74
C ILE A 90 2.08 21.15 -6.67
N GLU A 91 3.40 21.24 -6.62
CA GLU A 91 4.17 22.47 -6.44
C GLU A 91 4.95 22.82 -7.72
N PRO A 92 5.42 24.08 -7.87
CA PRO A 92 6.22 24.49 -9.03
C PRO A 92 7.47 23.62 -9.25
N ASP A 93 8.12 23.18 -8.19
CA ASP A 93 9.34 22.39 -8.23
C ASP A 93 9.12 20.94 -8.68
N ASP A 94 7.87 20.48 -8.69
CA ASP A 94 7.50 19.15 -9.21
C ASP A 94 7.56 19.07 -10.74
N TYR A 95 7.43 20.19 -11.44
CA TYR A 95 7.30 20.17 -12.90
C TYR A 95 8.61 19.82 -13.64
N PRO A 96 9.78 20.42 -13.36
CA PRO A 96 11.01 20.10 -14.09
C PRO A 96 11.39 18.61 -14.03
N PRO A 97 11.31 17.91 -12.87
CA PRO A 97 11.64 16.49 -12.78
C PRO A 97 10.79 15.56 -13.65
N LEU A 98 9.58 15.99 -14.08
CA LEU A 98 8.74 15.19 -14.97
C LEU A 98 9.44 14.92 -16.31
N TRP A 99 10.13 15.92 -16.88
CA TRP A 99 10.92 15.76 -18.09
C TRP A 99 12.27 15.14 -17.83
N GLU A 100 12.96 15.55 -16.76
CA GLU A 100 14.30 15.06 -16.41
C GLU A 100 14.31 13.55 -16.19
N HIS A 101 13.24 13.06 -15.56
CA HIS A 101 13.11 11.64 -15.19
C HIS A 101 12.12 10.88 -16.07
N SER A 102 11.60 11.47 -17.14
CA SER A 102 10.63 10.84 -18.04
C SER A 102 9.48 10.18 -17.26
N LEU A 103 8.83 10.96 -16.39
CA LEU A 103 7.70 10.53 -15.58
C LEU A 103 6.39 10.75 -16.31
N LEU A 104 5.40 9.90 -16.06
CA LEU A 104 4.03 10.01 -16.57
C LEU A 104 3.13 10.57 -15.46
N PRO A 105 2.86 11.87 -15.38
CA PRO A 105 2.03 12.41 -14.31
C PRO A 105 0.55 12.13 -14.56
N LEU A 106 -0.17 11.84 -13.47
CA LEU A 106 -1.64 11.77 -13.45
C LEU A 106 -2.20 13.17 -13.28
N ILE A 107 -2.93 13.68 -14.28
CA ILE A 107 -3.47 15.04 -14.33
C ILE A 107 -4.97 14.99 -14.12
N GLY A 108 -5.44 15.64 -13.06
CA GLY A 108 -6.84 15.67 -12.65
C GLY A 108 -7.42 17.06 -12.42
N SER A 109 -6.73 18.13 -12.89
CA SER A 109 -7.24 19.50 -12.80
C SER A 109 -6.73 20.39 -13.91
N PHE A 110 -7.52 21.42 -14.25
CA PHE A 110 -7.11 22.43 -15.23
C PHE A 110 -5.87 23.18 -14.79
N ARG A 111 -5.69 23.45 -13.49
CA ARG A 111 -4.49 24.08 -12.94
C ARG A 111 -3.23 23.30 -13.31
N GLN A 112 -3.24 21.97 -13.13
CA GLN A 112 -2.11 21.12 -13.49
C GLN A 112 -1.89 21.11 -15.00
N LEU A 113 -2.95 20.94 -15.79
CA LEU A 113 -2.88 20.90 -17.25
C LEU A 113 -2.30 22.21 -17.83
N GLU A 114 -2.79 23.37 -17.39
CA GLU A 114 -2.34 24.68 -17.84
C GLU A 114 -0.87 24.95 -17.42
N ALA A 115 -0.47 24.54 -16.23
CA ALA A 115 0.92 24.65 -15.78
C ALA A 115 1.87 23.79 -16.63
N LEU A 116 1.47 22.56 -16.94
CA LEU A 116 2.22 21.68 -17.85
C LEU A 116 2.31 22.25 -19.25
N ALA A 117 1.21 22.79 -19.79
CA ALA A 117 1.19 23.40 -21.12
C ALA A 117 2.18 24.56 -21.22
N ARG A 118 2.18 25.46 -20.21
CA ARG A 118 3.16 26.58 -20.15
C ARG A 118 4.59 26.05 -20.06
N GLN A 119 4.86 25.06 -19.24
CA GLN A 119 6.20 24.50 -19.07
C GLN A 119 6.68 23.77 -20.33
N ALA A 120 5.83 22.98 -20.98
CA ALA A 120 6.11 22.27 -22.22
C ALA A 120 6.45 23.28 -23.35
N ALA A 121 5.66 24.34 -23.47
CA ALA A 121 5.91 25.41 -24.45
C ALA A 121 7.25 26.12 -24.17
N ARG A 122 7.56 26.44 -22.92
CA ARG A 122 8.85 27.07 -22.53
C ARG A 122 10.05 26.18 -22.85
N LEU A 123 9.93 24.88 -22.66
CA LEU A 123 11.00 23.90 -22.93
C LEU A 123 11.07 23.49 -24.41
N GLY A 124 10.03 23.71 -25.20
CA GLY A 124 9.90 23.16 -26.54
C GLY A 124 9.85 21.62 -26.57
N LYS A 125 9.45 20.98 -25.46
CA LYS A 125 9.49 19.52 -25.28
C LYS A 125 8.13 18.97 -24.87
N GLY A 126 7.67 17.94 -25.60
CA GLY A 126 6.44 17.24 -25.26
C GLY A 126 6.55 16.43 -23.96
N LEU A 127 5.40 16.19 -23.34
CA LEU A 127 5.25 15.31 -22.17
C LEU A 127 4.01 14.44 -22.35
N ASP A 128 4.17 13.14 -22.13
CA ASP A 128 3.05 12.21 -22.03
C ASP A 128 2.40 12.33 -20.65
N ILE A 129 1.07 12.29 -20.61
CA ILE A 129 0.29 12.37 -19.37
C ILE A 129 -0.76 11.26 -19.27
N SER A 130 -1.17 10.95 -18.05
CA SER A 130 -2.39 10.19 -17.77
C SER A 130 -3.49 11.14 -17.32
N LEU A 131 -4.67 11.10 -17.93
CA LEU A 131 -5.83 11.84 -17.47
C LEU A 131 -6.49 11.13 -16.31
N LYS A 132 -6.80 11.84 -15.25
CA LYS A 132 -7.57 11.32 -14.11
C LYS A 132 -9.01 11.78 -14.20
N PHE A 133 -9.93 10.81 -14.20
CA PHE A 133 -11.37 11.09 -14.07
C PHE A 133 -11.87 10.70 -12.68
N ASP A 134 -12.70 11.55 -12.11
CA ASP A 134 -13.48 11.23 -10.92
C ASP A 134 -14.82 10.62 -11.36
N THR A 135 -14.94 9.34 -11.11
CA THR A 135 -16.16 8.59 -11.42
C THR A 135 -17.05 8.36 -10.21
N GLY A 136 -16.68 8.97 -9.05
CA GLY A 136 -17.45 8.85 -7.82
C GLY A 136 -16.62 8.55 -6.57
N MET A 137 -15.28 8.61 -6.65
CA MET A 137 -14.42 8.58 -5.45
C MET A 137 -14.42 9.93 -4.71
N ALA A 138 -14.77 11.02 -5.41
CA ALA A 138 -14.83 12.41 -4.92
C ALA A 138 -13.53 12.88 -4.26
N ARG A 139 -12.39 12.56 -4.92
CA ARG A 139 -11.07 12.88 -4.38
C ARG A 139 -10.18 13.69 -5.33
N LEU A 140 -9.98 13.21 -6.54
CA LEU A 140 -9.18 13.85 -7.59
C LEU A 140 -9.73 13.44 -8.95
N GLY A 141 -9.67 14.32 -9.94
CA GLY A 141 -10.01 14.03 -11.32
C GLY A 141 -10.98 15.03 -11.93
N PHE A 142 -11.05 15.02 -13.26
CA PHE A 142 -12.08 15.72 -14.03
C PHE A 142 -13.42 15.01 -13.91
N GLY A 143 -14.50 15.78 -13.85
CA GLY A 143 -15.87 15.26 -13.96
C GLY A 143 -16.28 15.09 -15.43
N ALA A 144 -17.47 14.52 -15.65
CA ALA A 144 -18.04 14.43 -16.98
C ALA A 144 -18.36 15.81 -17.58
N GLU A 145 -18.74 16.76 -16.74
CA GLU A 145 -19.01 18.16 -17.06
C GLU A 145 -17.79 18.92 -17.55
N ASP A 146 -16.60 18.48 -17.16
CA ASP A 146 -15.33 19.08 -17.57
C ASP A 146 -14.91 18.70 -19.00
N LEU A 147 -15.47 17.64 -19.58
CA LEU A 147 -15.04 17.08 -20.86
C LEU A 147 -14.96 18.09 -22.02
N PRO A 148 -15.96 18.95 -22.25
CA PRO A 148 -15.88 19.91 -23.35
C PRO A 148 -14.67 20.87 -23.19
N ARG A 149 -14.53 21.45 -22.02
CA ARG A 149 -13.41 22.35 -21.70
C ARG A 149 -12.06 21.60 -21.74
N LEU A 150 -12.01 20.36 -21.25
CA LEU A 150 -10.79 19.56 -21.27
C LEU A 150 -10.32 19.31 -22.71
N LEU A 151 -11.22 18.96 -23.61
CA LEU A 151 -10.91 18.75 -25.03
C LEU A 151 -10.36 20.00 -25.68
N ASP A 152 -10.94 21.19 -25.40
CA ASP A 152 -10.44 22.45 -25.93
C ASP A 152 -9.03 22.76 -25.41
N ARG A 153 -8.80 22.59 -24.10
CA ARG A 153 -7.46 22.82 -23.49
C ARG A 153 -6.40 21.85 -24.02
N LEU A 154 -6.76 20.61 -24.30
CA LEU A 154 -5.82 19.64 -24.89
C LEU A 154 -5.45 20.02 -26.34
N ARG A 155 -6.41 20.51 -27.14
CA ARG A 155 -6.12 21.03 -28.50
C ARG A 155 -5.20 22.25 -28.48
N GLU A 156 -5.36 23.12 -27.50
CA GLU A 156 -4.51 24.32 -27.31
C GLU A 156 -3.10 23.95 -26.81
N ALA A 157 -2.89 22.76 -26.27
CA ALA A 157 -1.63 22.32 -25.68
C ALA A 157 -1.04 21.05 -26.35
N PRO A 158 -0.68 21.09 -27.65
CA PRO A 158 -0.29 19.90 -28.42
C PRO A 158 0.98 19.20 -27.92
N LEU A 159 1.80 19.87 -27.10
CA LEU A 159 2.97 19.27 -26.45
C LEU A 159 2.62 18.46 -25.21
N VAL A 160 1.41 18.57 -24.66
CA VAL A 160 0.91 17.75 -23.55
C VAL A 160 0.05 16.64 -24.14
N ARG A 161 0.58 15.42 -24.14
CA ARG A 161 0.00 14.30 -24.90
C ARG A 161 -0.68 13.31 -23.94
N PRO A 162 -2.01 13.24 -23.90
CA PRO A 162 -2.70 12.17 -23.18
C PRO A 162 -2.40 10.81 -23.82
N VAL A 163 -1.85 9.88 -23.06
CA VAL A 163 -1.58 8.49 -23.48
C VAL A 163 -2.32 7.47 -22.63
N MET A 164 -2.86 7.90 -21.51
CA MET A 164 -3.54 7.04 -20.54
C MET A 164 -4.73 7.78 -19.92
N ILE A 165 -5.77 7.01 -19.56
CA ILE A 165 -6.91 7.47 -18.75
C ILE A 165 -7.05 6.56 -17.52
N SER A 166 -7.25 7.14 -16.36
CA SER A 166 -7.33 6.43 -15.10
C SER A 166 -8.52 6.91 -14.25
N SER A 167 -9.18 5.98 -13.56
CA SER A 167 -10.06 6.31 -12.44
C SER A 167 -9.76 5.40 -11.25
N HIS A 168 -10.60 5.41 -10.22
CA HIS A 168 -10.41 4.58 -9.02
C HIS A 168 -11.74 4.14 -8.44
N LEU A 169 -11.87 2.83 -8.23
CA LEU A 169 -13.07 2.24 -7.63
C LEU A 169 -13.08 2.51 -6.13
N ALA A 170 -14.22 2.98 -5.64
CA ALA A 170 -14.42 3.32 -4.23
C ALA A 170 -14.87 2.11 -3.39
N THR A 171 -15.57 1.16 -4.00
CA THR A 171 -16.31 0.10 -3.30
C THR A 171 -16.04 -1.30 -3.85
N ALA A 172 -14.90 -1.49 -4.55
CA ALA A 172 -14.59 -2.78 -5.17
C ALA A 172 -14.38 -3.92 -4.18
N ASP A 173 -14.09 -3.62 -2.92
CA ASP A 173 -13.93 -4.54 -1.80
C ASP A 173 -15.23 -4.76 -1.00
N GLN A 174 -16.35 -4.09 -1.39
CA GLN A 174 -17.61 -4.10 -0.64
C GLN A 174 -18.69 -4.90 -1.39
N PRO A 175 -19.04 -6.13 -0.92
CA PRO A 175 -20.06 -6.96 -1.60
C PRO A 175 -21.42 -6.29 -1.78
N MET A 176 -21.81 -5.44 -0.84
CA MET A 176 -23.13 -4.77 -0.86
C MET A 176 -23.18 -3.51 -1.75
N SER A 177 -22.08 -3.14 -2.40
CA SER A 177 -21.96 -1.87 -3.12
C SER A 177 -21.58 -2.08 -4.61
N VAL A 178 -21.94 -3.23 -5.18
CA VAL A 178 -21.67 -3.57 -6.60
C VAL A 178 -22.34 -2.59 -7.55
N ASP A 179 -23.56 -2.14 -7.26
CA ASP A 179 -24.28 -1.18 -8.10
C ASP A 179 -23.53 0.13 -8.23
N TYR A 180 -22.93 0.60 -7.13
CA TYR A 180 -22.10 1.81 -7.16
C TYR A 180 -20.82 1.61 -7.96
N LEU A 181 -20.19 0.44 -7.85
CA LEU A 181 -19.05 0.08 -8.67
C LEU A 181 -19.40 0.10 -10.18
N MET A 182 -20.56 -0.45 -10.55
CA MET A 182 -21.02 -0.44 -11.93
C MET A 182 -21.32 0.98 -12.43
N THR A 183 -21.92 1.83 -11.59
CA THR A 183 -22.08 3.27 -11.89
C THR A 183 -20.74 3.95 -12.15
N GLN A 184 -19.71 3.64 -11.37
CA GLN A 184 -18.36 4.17 -11.62
C GLN A 184 -17.76 3.69 -12.94
N ALA A 185 -17.99 2.42 -13.30
CA ALA A 185 -17.55 1.83 -14.57
C ALA A 185 -18.24 2.48 -15.77
N GLU A 186 -19.54 2.75 -15.68
CA GLU A 186 -20.32 3.44 -16.72
C GLU A 186 -19.82 4.86 -16.95
N ARG A 187 -19.61 5.64 -15.86
CA ARG A 187 -19.05 6.99 -15.94
C ARG A 187 -17.64 7.01 -16.55
N PHE A 188 -16.83 6.00 -16.23
CA PHE A 188 -15.50 5.85 -16.81
C PHE A 188 -15.56 5.54 -18.31
N SER A 189 -16.44 4.62 -18.70
CA SER A 189 -16.67 4.25 -20.11
C SER A 189 -17.19 5.44 -20.93
N TYR A 190 -18.06 6.26 -20.37
CA TYR A 190 -18.53 7.49 -21.00
C TYR A 190 -17.38 8.46 -21.28
N ALA A 191 -16.52 8.74 -20.28
CA ALA A 191 -15.37 9.61 -20.47
C ALA A 191 -14.40 9.08 -21.54
N LEU A 192 -14.13 7.77 -21.52
CA LEU A 192 -13.28 7.11 -22.50
C LEU A 192 -13.87 7.22 -23.93
N THR A 193 -15.17 7.01 -24.08
CA THR A 193 -15.87 7.14 -25.37
C THR A 193 -15.79 8.57 -25.91
N CYS A 194 -16.02 9.59 -25.09
CA CYS A 194 -15.91 11.00 -25.49
C CYS A 194 -14.50 11.36 -25.96
N LEU A 195 -13.47 10.92 -25.22
CA LEU A 195 -12.08 11.16 -25.60
C LEU A 195 -11.70 10.42 -26.90
N SER A 196 -12.16 9.18 -27.05
CA SER A 196 -11.94 8.40 -28.26
C SER A 196 -12.62 9.04 -29.50
N ALA A 197 -13.84 9.52 -29.35
CA ALA A 197 -14.55 10.25 -30.41
C ALA A 197 -13.84 11.55 -30.80
N ALA A 198 -13.09 12.17 -29.88
CA ALA A 198 -12.26 13.32 -30.13
C ALA A 198 -10.88 12.99 -30.73
N GLY A 199 -10.59 11.72 -31.03
CA GLY A 199 -9.38 11.25 -31.70
C GLY A 199 -8.25 10.81 -30.76
N TYR A 200 -8.48 10.73 -29.44
CA TYR A 200 -7.45 10.27 -28.49
C TYR A 200 -7.48 8.75 -28.36
N THR A 201 -6.32 8.11 -28.55
CA THR A 201 -6.11 6.69 -28.26
C THR A 201 -5.42 6.53 -26.91
N LEU A 202 -6.16 6.05 -25.91
CA LEU A 202 -5.69 6.03 -24.51
C LEU A 202 -5.65 4.61 -23.95
N GLU A 203 -4.58 4.28 -23.23
CA GLU A 203 -4.55 3.10 -22.37
C GLU A 203 -5.45 3.36 -21.14
N ALA A 204 -6.51 2.59 -20.98
CA ALA A 204 -7.45 2.73 -19.88
C ALA A 204 -7.11 1.82 -18.69
N ASN A 205 -7.27 2.34 -17.47
CA ASN A 205 -7.17 1.56 -16.26
C ASN A 205 -8.12 2.06 -15.16
N LEU A 206 -8.90 1.15 -14.61
CA LEU A 206 -9.90 1.43 -13.57
C LEU A 206 -9.67 0.55 -12.34
N ALA A 207 -9.51 -0.76 -12.51
CA ALA A 207 -9.42 -1.74 -11.44
C ALA A 207 -8.21 -1.51 -10.53
N ASN A 208 -8.47 -1.52 -9.22
CA ASN A 208 -7.50 -1.65 -8.14
C ASN A 208 -7.33 -3.14 -7.75
N SER A 209 -6.64 -3.47 -6.65
CA SER A 209 -6.45 -4.87 -6.21
C SER A 209 -7.75 -5.65 -6.07
N ALA A 210 -8.79 -5.06 -5.47
CA ALA A 210 -10.09 -5.70 -5.34
C ALA A 210 -10.78 -5.86 -6.71
N GLY A 211 -10.72 -4.83 -7.55
CA GLY A 211 -11.21 -4.89 -8.93
C GLY A 211 -10.55 -5.99 -9.75
N ILE A 212 -9.23 -6.20 -9.60
CA ILE A 212 -8.50 -7.27 -10.30
C ILE A 212 -9.00 -8.65 -9.87
N LEU A 213 -9.17 -8.85 -8.58
CA LEU A 213 -9.49 -10.16 -8.00
C LEU A 213 -10.98 -10.53 -8.14
N GLY A 214 -11.87 -9.55 -8.03
CA GLY A 214 -13.31 -9.79 -7.89
C GLY A 214 -14.18 -9.30 -9.03
N HIS A 215 -13.71 -8.41 -9.92
CA HIS A 215 -14.55 -7.74 -10.91
C HIS A 215 -13.95 -7.72 -12.32
N PRO A 216 -13.91 -8.85 -13.03
CA PRO A 216 -13.35 -8.89 -14.39
C PRO A 216 -14.03 -7.93 -15.40
N SER A 217 -15.30 -7.59 -15.17
CA SER A 217 -16.08 -6.68 -16.04
C SER A 217 -15.56 -5.24 -16.05
N VAL A 218 -14.75 -4.84 -15.06
CA VAL A 218 -14.13 -3.50 -14.99
C VAL A 218 -12.64 -3.50 -15.35
N HIS A 219 -12.16 -4.61 -15.91
CA HIS A 219 -10.80 -4.67 -16.45
C HIS A 219 -10.73 -3.92 -17.78
N HIS A 220 -9.65 -3.21 -17.98
CA HIS A 220 -9.29 -2.53 -19.21
C HIS A 220 -7.91 -3.01 -19.70
N GLN A 221 -7.20 -2.19 -20.50
CA GLN A 221 -5.90 -2.58 -21.04
C GLN A 221 -4.85 -2.82 -19.95
N SER A 222 -4.97 -2.10 -18.82
CA SER A 222 -4.12 -2.32 -17.65
C SER A 222 -4.88 -2.16 -16.34
N GLN A 223 -4.37 -2.74 -15.25
CA GLN A 223 -4.95 -2.67 -13.91
C GLN A 223 -3.87 -2.29 -12.90
N ARG A 224 -4.26 -1.60 -11.80
CA ARG A 224 -3.32 -1.12 -10.78
C ARG A 224 -3.38 -1.98 -9.54
N ALA A 225 -2.43 -2.90 -9.41
CA ALA A 225 -2.27 -3.71 -8.21
C ALA A 225 -1.51 -2.95 -7.12
N GLY A 226 -2.13 -2.80 -5.96
CA GLY A 226 -1.53 -2.23 -4.75
C GLY A 226 -1.42 -3.28 -3.65
N ILE A 227 -2.34 -3.25 -2.71
CA ILE A 227 -2.29 -4.04 -1.47
C ILE A 227 -2.12 -5.55 -1.71
N ALA A 228 -2.72 -6.10 -2.74
CA ALA A 228 -2.59 -7.51 -3.08
C ALA A 228 -1.18 -7.93 -3.50
N LEU A 229 -0.34 -7.01 -4.02
CA LEU A 229 1.08 -7.28 -4.27
C LEU A 229 1.82 -7.67 -2.99
N TYR A 230 1.42 -7.08 -1.87
CA TYR A 230 2.04 -7.30 -0.56
C TYR A 230 1.38 -8.44 0.21
N GLY A 231 0.37 -9.08 -0.39
CA GLY A 231 -0.27 -10.28 0.11
C GLY A 231 -1.35 -10.06 1.14
N ALA A 232 -1.83 -8.83 1.32
CA ALA A 232 -3.04 -8.61 2.09
C ALA A 232 -4.28 -8.79 1.21
N ASN A 233 -5.30 -9.42 1.79
CA ASN A 233 -6.55 -9.71 1.12
C ASN A 233 -7.52 -8.52 1.22
N PRO A 234 -7.86 -7.82 0.11
CA PRO A 234 -8.78 -6.69 0.17
C PRO A 234 -10.21 -7.08 0.58
N PHE A 235 -10.55 -8.36 0.55
CA PHE A 235 -11.88 -8.88 0.91
C PHE A 235 -11.94 -9.53 2.29
N ALA A 236 -10.87 -9.43 3.10
CA ALA A 236 -10.82 -10.07 4.40
C ALA A 236 -12.02 -9.67 5.27
N GLY A 237 -12.63 -10.66 5.94
CA GLY A 237 -13.83 -10.46 6.77
C GLY A 237 -15.12 -10.21 5.99
N THR A 238 -15.13 -10.34 4.66
CA THR A 238 -16.34 -10.24 3.82
C THR A 238 -16.74 -11.60 3.25
N ALA A 239 -17.94 -11.68 2.68
CA ALA A 239 -18.39 -12.87 1.95
C ALA A 239 -17.50 -13.23 0.74
N TRP A 240 -16.69 -12.28 0.27
CA TRP A 240 -15.77 -12.45 -0.87
C TRP A 240 -14.33 -12.78 -0.46
N GLU A 241 -14.07 -13.06 0.80
CA GLU A 241 -12.73 -13.38 1.31
C GLU A 241 -12.02 -14.48 0.49
N HIS A 242 -12.78 -15.44 -0.04
CA HIS A 242 -12.27 -16.52 -0.87
C HIS A 242 -11.59 -16.04 -2.18
N LEU A 243 -11.92 -14.84 -2.69
CA LEU A 243 -11.34 -14.27 -3.91
C LEU A 243 -9.86 -13.88 -3.72
N GLY A 244 -9.44 -13.64 -2.46
CA GLY A 244 -8.04 -13.37 -2.12
C GLY A 244 -7.19 -14.63 -1.90
N ARG A 245 -7.73 -15.84 -2.12
CA ARG A 245 -6.95 -17.08 -1.94
C ARG A 245 -5.72 -17.10 -2.83
N GLY A 246 -4.60 -17.54 -2.26
CA GLY A 246 -3.32 -17.62 -2.93
C GLY A 246 -2.44 -16.38 -2.73
N LEU A 247 -2.96 -15.29 -2.17
CA LEU A 247 -2.13 -14.17 -1.74
C LEU A 247 -1.27 -14.58 -0.55
N ALA A 248 0.03 -14.26 -0.61
CA ALA A 248 1.01 -14.58 0.43
C ALA A 248 1.53 -13.29 1.07
N PRO A 249 1.26 -13.03 2.37
CA PRO A 249 1.81 -11.86 3.07
C PRO A 249 3.33 -11.79 2.94
N ALA A 250 3.83 -10.63 2.50
CA ALA A 250 5.25 -10.45 2.23
C ALA A 250 6.03 -9.92 3.44
N MET A 251 5.35 -9.32 4.42
CA MET A 251 5.97 -8.71 5.60
C MET A 251 5.85 -9.58 6.83
N THR A 252 6.96 -9.75 7.55
CA THR A 252 7.00 -10.28 8.92
C THR A 252 7.69 -9.27 9.80
N VAL A 253 7.10 -8.95 10.95
CA VAL A 253 7.64 -7.99 11.90
C VAL A 253 7.89 -8.67 13.24
N ARG A 254 9.12 -8.58 13.75
CA ARG A 254 9.52 -9.23 14.99
C ARG A 254 10.51 -8.37 15.78
N THR A 255 10.55 -8.62 17.07
CA THR A 255 11.50 -7.98 17.99
C THR A 255 11.91 -8.95 19.10
N ARG A 256 12.69 -8.49 20.06
CA ARG A 256 13.18 -9.33 21.15
C ARG A 256 12.39 -9.14 22.44
N ILE A 257 12.27 -10.21 23.23
CA ILE A 257 11.82 -10.15 24.61
C ILE A 257 12.96 -9.54 25.45
N ALA A 258 12.67 -8.45 26.15
CA ALA A 258 13.64 -7.76 27.02
C ALA A 258 13.76 -8.43 28.38
N SER A 259 12.63 -8.84 28.97
CA SER A 259 12.59 -9.55 30.25
C SER A 259 11.38 -10.46 30.37
N VAL A 260 11.46 -11.44 31.27
CA VAL A 260 10.32 -12.26 31.72
C VAL A 260 10.35 -12.29 33.23
N HIS A 261 9.21 -12.01 33.87
CA HIS A 261 9.11 -12.00 35.34
C HIS A 261 7.74 -12.51 35.80
N ALA A 262 7.64 -12.87 37.07
CA ALA A 262 6.39 -13.22 37.70
C ALA A 262 5.59 -11.94 38.05
N LEU A 263 4.29 -11.99 37.86
CA LEU A 263 3.33 -10.99 38.31
C LEU A 263 2.32 -11.70 39.20
N PRO A 264 2.33 -11.46 40.55
CA PRO A 264 1.40 -12.12 41.45
C PRO A 264 -0.04 -11.66 41.23
N LYS A 265 -1.01 -12.46 41.64
CA LYS A 265 -2.42 -12.08 41.66
C LYS A 265 -2.62 -10.76 42.37
N GLY A 266 -3.42 -9.86 41.76
CA GLY A 266 -3.63 -8.50 42.26
C GLY A 266 -2.55 -7.50 41.82
N GLY A 267 -1.43 -7.95 41.25
CA GLY A 267 -0.41 -7.08 40.65
C GLY A 267 -0.96 -6.39 39.40
N CYS A 268 -0.59 -5.12 39.19
CA CYS A 268 -0.98 -4.40 37.99
C CYS A 268 0.20 -4.18 37.06
N ILE A 269 -0.08 -3.96 35.74
CA ILE A 269 0.93 -3.78 34.73
C ILE A 269 0.68 -2.53 33.89
N SER A 270 1.79 -1.84 33.55
CA SER A 270 1.85 -0.69 32.66
C SER A 270 1.14 0.57 33.20
N TYR A 271 1.15 1.64 32.41
CA TYR A 271 0.61 2.94 32.82
C TYR A 271 -0.88 2.90 33.15
N GLY A 272 -1.24 3.48 34.29
CA GLY A 272 -2.61 3.63 34.78
C GLY A 272 -3.22 2.33 35.30
N CYS A 273 -2.40 1.29 35.53
CA CYS A 273 -2.84 -0.01 36.07
C CYS A 273 -4.13 -0.53 35.39
N THR A 274 -4.21 -0.39 34.06
CA THR A 274 -5.41 -0.75 33.27
C THR A 274 -5.60 -2.25 33.14
N TYR A 275 -4.62 -3.02 33.57
CA TYR A 275 -4.68 -4.48 33.66
C TYR A 275 -4.21 -4.91 35.06
N THR A 276 -5.03 -5.70 35.74
CA THR A 276 -4.71 -6.30 37.04
C THR A 276 -4.72 -7.83 36.88
N ALA A 277 -3.70 -8.49 37.38
CA ALA A 277 -3.56 -9.94 37.30
C ALA A 277 -4.63 -10.63 38.15
N GLU A 278 -5.47 -11.46 37.52
CA GLU A 278 -6.52 -12.25 38.22
C GLU A 278 -5.97 -13.52 38.86
N ARG A 279 -4.77 -13.94 38.46
CA ARG A 279 -4.02 -15.11 38.94
C ARG A 279 -2.53 -14.78 38.98
N ASP A 280 -1.73 -15.66 39.52
CA ASP A 280 -0.28 -15.58 39.36
C ASP A 280 0.07 -15.79 37.89
N MET A 281 0.89 -14.90 37.33
CA MET A 281 1.20 -14.85 35.90
C MET A 281 2.70 -14.77 35.67
N ARG A 282 3.11 -15.18 34.45
CA ARG A 282 4.40 -14.84 33.88
C ARG A 282 4.19 -13.80 32.78
N VAL A 283 4.94 -12.72 32.85
CA VAL A 283 4.82 -11.58 31.93
C VAL A 283 6.12 -11.41 31.17
N ALA A 284 6.04 -11.38 29.85
CA ALA A 284 7.13 -10.96 28.98
C ALA A 284 7.03 -9.47 28.66
N ILE A 285 8.13 -8.75 28.82
CA ILE A 285 8.27 -7.39 28.33
C ILE A 285 8.98 -7.44 27.00
N VAL A 286 8.29 -7.02 25.95
CA VAL A 286 8.74 -7.06 24.56
C VAL A 286 9.26 -5.68 24.16
N ALA A 287 10.42 -5.64 23.48
CA ALA A 287 11.10 -4.39 23.09
C ALA A 287 10.46 -3.74 21.85
N VAL A 288 9.21 -3.30 21.99
CA VAL A 288 8.45 -2.58 20.96
C VAL A 288 7.34 -1.74 21.59
N GLY A 289 7.05 -0.60 21.02
CA GLY A 289 5.96 0.26 21.44
C GLY A 289 5.55 1.25 20.36
N TYR A 290 4.81 2.31 20.76
CA TYR A 290 4.23 3.23 19.78
C TYR A 290 5.28 4.09 19.05
N ALA A 291 6.47 4.29 19.60
CA ALA A 291 7.58 4.94 18.89
C ALA A 291 8.14 4.09 17.75
N ASP A 292 7.85 2.78 17.76
CA ASP A 292 8.23 1.82 16.74
C ASP A 292 7.05 1.51 15.77
N ALA A 293 6.03 2.38 15.80
CA ALA A 293 4.77 2.20 15.06
C ALA A 293 3.93 0.98 15.51
N TYR A 294 4.12 0.44 16.72
CA TYR A 294 3.21 -0.54 17.32
C TYR A 294 2.17 0.21 18.15
N SER A 295 0.98 0.39 17.58
CA SER A 295 0.01 1.36 18.07
C SER A 295 -0.41 1.18 19.53
N ARG A 296 -0.57 2.31 20.21
CA ARG A 296 -1.11 2.35 21.57
C ARG A 296 -2.57 1.90 21.63
N SER A 297 -3.31 1.97 20.51
CA SER A 297 -4.72 1.54 20.40
C SER A 297 -4.87 0.01 20.53
N LEU A 298 -3.81 -0.77 20.38
CA LEU A 298 -3.83 -2.24 20.54
C LEU A 298 -4.12 -2.67 21.99
N ALA A 299 -3.89 -1.78 22.97
CA ALA A 299 -4.16 -2.06 24.37
C ALA A 299 -5.65 -2.35 24.63
N GLY A 300 -5.95 -3.52 25.24
CA GLY A 300 -7.32 -3.93 25.58
C GLY A 300 -8.20 -4.30 24.38
N LYS A 301 -7.60 -4.52 23.19
CA LYS A 301 -8.32 -4.91 21.98
C LYS A 301 -8.14 -6.39 21.59
N GLY A 302 -7.60 -7.21 22.47
CA GLY A 302 -7.34 -8.62 22.21
C GLY A 302 -6.11 -8.87 21.33
N ALA A 303 -5.28 -7.86 21.12
CA ALA A 303 -4.04 -7.99 20.37
C ALA A 303 -3.12 -9.05 20.98
N GLN A 304 -2.41 -9.77 20.11
CA GLN A 304 -1.52 -10.86 20.50
C GLN A 304 -0.19 -10.75 19.77
N MET A 305 0.84 -11.35 20.34
CA MET A 305 2.12 -11.61 19.67
C MET A 305 2.36 -13.12 19.59
N LEU A 306 3.11 -13.55 18.59
CA LEU A 306 3.54 -14.95 18.48
C LEU A 306 4.90 -15.09 19.18
N ILE A 307 4.95 -15.86 20.27
CA ILE A 307 6.14 -16.13 21.08
C ILE A 307 6.30 -17.66 21.19
N ALA A 308 7.47 -18.19 20.89
CA ALA A 308 7.76 -19.62 20.89
C ALA A 308 6.66 -20.46 20.19
N GLY A 309 6.13 -19.98 19.05
CA GLY A 309 5.08 -20.66 18.28
C GLY A 309 3.68 -20.60 18.89
N ARG A 310 3.45 -19.84 19.96
CA ARG A 310 2.16 -19.68 20.64
C ARG A 310 1.70 -18.24 20.67
N ARG A 311 0.41 -18.02 20.71
CA ARG A 311 -0.21 -16.69 20.84
C ARG A 311 -0.12 -16.21 22.29
N ALA A 312 0.51 -15.05 22.50
CA ALA A 312 0.68 -14.36 23.78
C ALA A 312 -0.16 -13.08 23.79
N PRO A 313 -1.22 -12.98 24.63
CA PRO A 313 -2.04 -11.78 24.71
C PRO A 313 -1.23 -10.54 25.15
N VAL A 314 -1.44 -9.41 24.49
CA VAL A 314 -0.94 -8.10 24.92
C VAL A 314 -1.78 -7.64 26.12
N ILE A 315 -1.12 -7.33 27.24
CA ILE A 315 -1.76 -6.90 28.48
C ILE A 315 -1.30 -5.50 28.90
N GLY A 316 -2.20 -4.77 29.51
CA GLY A 316 -1.93 -3.37 29.90
C GLY A 316 -1.74 -2.46 28.68
N ARG A 317 -1.24 -1.25 28.94
CA ARG A 317 -1.03 -0.25 27.87
C ARG A 317 0.29 -0.47 27.15
N VAL A 318 0.28 -0.33 25.83
CA VAL A 318 1.50 -0.23 25.02
C VAL A 318 2.23 1.07 25.42
N CYS A 319 3.50 0.95 25.79
CA CYS A 319 4.38 2.06 26.15
C CYS A 319 5.15 2.59 24.93
N MET A 320 6.07 3.54 25.12
CA MET A 320 6.83 4.14 24.02
C MET A 320 7.63 3.09 23.22
N GLN A 321 8.39 2.22 23.92
CA GLN A 321 9.24 1.19 23.32
C GLN A 321 9.12 -0.18 24.01
N LEU A 322 8.10 -0.37 24.83
CA LEU A 322 7.86 -1.61 25.56
C LEU A 322 6.37 -1.99 25.50
N THR A 323 6.12 -3.30 25.40
CA THR A 323 4.78 -3.89 25.45
C THR A 323 4.84 -5.13 26.34
N ALA A 324 3.84 -5.32 27.20
CA ALA A 324 3.73 -6.49 28.06
C ALA A 324 2.82 -7.54 27.41
N CYS A 325 3.23 -8.81 27.49
CA CYS A 325 2.44 -9.96 27.04
C CYS A 325 2.31 -11.00 28.14
N ASP A 326 1.13 -11.62 28.27
CA ASP A 326 0.93 -12.81 29.11
C ASP A 326 1.60 -14.02 28.45
N VAL A 327 2.60 -14.58 29.13
CA VAL A 327 3.32 -15.78 28.70
C VAL A 327 3.21 -16.91 29.74
N THR A 328 2.18 -16.89 30.58
CA THR A 328 1.97 -17.88 31.63
C THR A 328 1.97 -19.29 31.07
N GLU A 329 1.27 -19.51 29.98
CA GLU A 329 1.15 -20.79 29.29
C GLU A 329 2.27 -21.06 28.26
N ILE A 330 3.32 -20.22 28.23
CA ILE A 330 4.44 -20.32 27.28
C ILE A 330 5.75 -20.50 28.05
N PRO A 331 6.07 -21.71 28.51
CA PRO A 331 7.24 -21.97 29.36
C PRO A 331 8.57 -21.62 28.70
N ASP A 332 8.62 -21.70 27.36
CA ASP A 332 9.81 -21.41 26.57
C ASP A 332 10.02 -19.91 26.30
N ALA A 333 9.12 -19.04 26.75
CA ALA A 333 9.32 -17.59 26.66
C ALA A 333 10.50 -17.17 27.56
N ARG A 334 11.56 -16.61 26.97
CA ARG A 334 12.80 -16.20 27.64
C ARG A 334 13.30 -14.84 27.13
N PRO A 335 14.03 -14.08 27.93
CA PRO A 335 14.73 -12.88 27.45
C PRO A 335 15.64 -13.22 26.27
N GLY A 336 15.65 -12.36 25.24
CA GLY A 336 16.42 -12.57 24.02
C GLY A 336 15.70 -13.37 22.93
N GLU A 337 14.63 -14.10 23.23
CA GLU A 337 13.82 -14.79 22.22
C GLU A 337 13.00 -13.83 21.36
N TRP A 338 12.56 -14.31 20.19
CA TRP A 338 11.74 -13.54 19.26
C TRP A 338 10.28 -13.47 19.70
N ALA A 339 9.72 -12.28 19.63
CA ALA A 339 8.30 -12.01 19.62
C ALA A 339 7.91 -11.48 18.23
N THR A 340 6.97 -12.13 17.56
CA THR A 340 6.49 -11.75 16.24
C THR A 340 5.16 -11.01 16.37
N LEU A 341 5.10 -9.79 15.81
CA LEU A 341 3.96 -8.90 15.87
C LEU A 341 3.05 -9.06 14.66
N LEU A 342 3.66 -9.37 13.51
CA LEU A 342 3.00 -9.56 12.22
C LEU A 342 3.68 -10.71 11.48
N GLY A 343 2.90 -11.59 10.85
CA GLY A 343 3.41 -12.77 10.16
C GLY A 343 3.68 -13.92 11.13
N GLY A 344 4.67 -14.74 10.83
CA GLY A 344 4.95 -16.01 11.47
C GLY A 344 4.69 -17.17 10.52
N GLU A 345 4.77 -18.40 11.03
CA GLU A 345 4.56 -19.63 10.27
C GLU A 345 3.36 -20.40 10.81
N GLY A 346 2.69 -21.16 9.91
CA GLY A 346 1.57 -22.01 10.25
C GLY A 346 0.26 -21.26 10.61
N PRO A 347 -0.71 -21.96 11.18
CA PRO A 347 -2.06 -21.44 11.40
C PRO A 347 -2.15 -20.38 12.51
N LEU A 348 -1.11 -20.23 13.32
CA LEU A 348 -1.04 -19.22 14.37
C LEU A 348 -0.34 -17.92 13.91
N ALA A 349 0.06 -17.82 12.64
CA ALA A 349 0.60 -16.58 12.09
C ALA A 349 -0.39 -15.42 12.27
N ILE A 350 0.13 -14.23 12.53
CA ILE A 350 -0.69 -13.01 12.65
C ILE A 350 -0.81 -12.36 11.27
N SER A 351 -2.02 -12.38 10.72
CA SER A 351 -2.25 -11.76 9.41
C SER A 351 -2.24 -10.22 9.50
N PRO A 352 -1.97 -9.52 8.39
CA PRO A 352 -2.05 -8.06 8.36
C PRO A 352 -3.48 -7.55 8.63
N GLU A 353 -4.49 -8.29 8.24
CA GLU A 353 -5.89 -7.97 8.48
C GLU A 353 -6.27 -8.13 9.96
N GLU A 354 -5.78 -9.21 10.59
CA GLU A 354 -5.98 -9.46 12.02
C GLU A 354 -5.35 -8.36 12.87
N LEU A 355 -4.08 -8.01 12.59
CA LEU A 355 -3.41 -6.92 13.30
C LEU A 355 -4.11 -5.57 13.05
N ALA A 356 -4.56 -5.32 11.82
CA ALA A 356 -5.32 -4.12 11.47
C ALA A 356 -6.65 -4.04 12.25
N SER A 357 -7.36 -5.16 12.38
CA SER A 357 -8.60 -5.24 13.16
C SER A 357 -8.39 -4.84 14.63
N TRP A 358 -7.36 -5.38 15.28
CA TRP A 358 -7.02 -5.00 16.67
C TRP A 358 -6.59 -3.54 16.77
N TRP A 359 -5.93 -3.03 15.75
CA TRP A 359 -5.47 -1.63 15.69
C TRP A 359 -6.63 -0.65 15.49
N GLY A 360 -7.75 -1.13 14.90
CA GLY A 360 -8.87 -0.29 14.48
C GLY A 360 -8.56 0.47 13.17
N SER A 361 -7.82 -0.19 12.27
CA SER A 361 -7.34 0.36 11.00
C SER A 361 -7.45 -0.66 9.86
N ILE A 362 -6.66 -0.47 8.81
CA ILE A 362 -6.59 -1.33 7.64
C ILE A 362 -5.15 -1.82 7.42
N SER A 363 -4.99 -2.96 6.74
CA SER A 363 -3.68 -3.56 6.45
C SER A 363 -2.71 -2.62 5.71
N TYR A 364 -3.24 -1.65 4.93
CA TYR A 364 -2.47 -0.61 4.25
C TYR A 364 -1.67 0.26 5.25
N GLU A 365 -2.34 0.76 6.29
CA GLU A 365 -1.71 1.59 7.32
C GLU A 365 -0.71 0.77 8.14
N VAL A 366 -1.09 -0.45 8.53
CA VAL A 366 -0.21 -1.38 9.25
C VAL A 366 1.11 -1.58 8.51
N PHE A 367 1.06 -1.89 7.22
CA PHE A 367 2.26 -2.09 6.42
C PHE A 367 3.10 -0.81 6.29
N CYS A 368 2.47 0.33 5.96
CA CYS A 368 3.19 1.58 5.80
C CYS A 368 3.93 2.00 7.07
N LEU A 369 3.26 1.93 8.21
CA LEU A 369 3.83 2.37 9.49
C LEU A 369 4.90 1.40 10.01
N LEU A 370 4.62 0.10 10.05
CA LEU A 370 5.62 -0.88 10.48
C LEU A 370 6.83 -0.91 9.56
N GLY A 371 6.62 -0.74 8.24
CA GLY A 371 7.66 -0.69 7.23
C GLY A 371 8.64 0.50 7.33
N MET A 372 8.33 1.51 8.14
CA MET A 372 9.28 2.61 8.44
C MET A 372 10.49 2.15 9.26
N ASN A 373 10.42 0.97 9.86
CA ASN A 373 11.49 0.39 10.65
C ASN A 373 12.55 -0.29 9.76
N ARG A 374 13.63 -0.79 10.39
CA ARG A 374 14.74 -1.44 9.70
C ARG A 374 14.27 -2.69 8.95
N ARG A 375 14.43 -2.68 7.63
CA ARG A 375 14.07 -3.79 6.76
C ARG A 375 15.23 -4.75 6.49
N VAL A 376 14.90 -6.03 6.38
CA VAL A 376 15.78 -7.12 5.94
C VAL A 376 15.06 -7.86 4.81
N TYR A 377 15.69 -7.96 3.65
CA TYR A 377 15.11 -8.64 2.48
C TYR A 377 15.56 -10.10 2.43
N ILE A 378 14.60 -11.02 2.16
CA ILE A 378 14.80 -12.47 2.15
C ILE A 378 14.11 -13.13 0.95
#